data_0d68635ced249c5ef867b2833fa9085c
#
_entry.id   0d68635ced249c5ef867b2833fa9085c
#
_cell.length_a   1.000
_cell.length_b   1.000
_cell.length_c   1.000
_cell.angle_alpha   90.00
_cell.angle_beta   90.00
_cell.angle_gamma   90.00
#
_symmetry.space_group_name_H-M   'P 1'
#
loop_
_entity.id
_entity.type
_entity.pdbx_description
1 polymer ?
#
loop_
_entity_poly.entity_id
_entity_poly.type
_entity_poly.pdbx_seq_one_letter_code
_entity_poly.pdbx_strand_id
1 'polypeptide(L)'
;MATWNTRGLRGSTLEELINRTNEVYLEKGLALIQKIPTPITPIKIDKDSRHITLAYFEQKSTVDYIGAVQGIPVCFDAKECTVDTFALQNIHPHQVEFMKQFERQGGVSFLILFFSTRNELFYLPYKDMIRFWERAEKGGRKSFRYEELDQDYYIQPKNGILVPYLESLQKDLNTRD
;
A
#
# COMPACT_ATOMS: atom_id res chain seq x y z
N MET A 1 4.26 24.48 -5.85
CA MET A 1 4.20 23.00 -5.98
C MET A 1 4.52 22.38 -4.62
N ALA A 2 3.66 21.52 -4.09
CA ALA A 2 3.96 20.76 -2.89
C ALA A 2 4.99 19.69 -3.26
N THR A 3 6.18 19.78 -2.71
CA THR A 3 7.21 18.75 -2.83
C THR A 3 7.33 18.01 -1.49
N TRP A 4 7.84 16.79 -1.50
CA TRP A 4 8.14 15.99 -0.28
C TRP A 4 8.95 16.77 0.77
N ASN A 5 9.64 17.83 0.36
CA ASN A 5 10.45 18.70 1.21
C ASN A 5 9.68 19.85 1.87
N THR A 6 8.37 19.99 1.67
CA THR A 6 7.60 21.02 2.38
C THR A 6 7.50 20.70 3.87
N ARG A 7 7.52 21.74 4.71
CA ARG A 7 7.52 21.61 6.20
C ARG A 7 6.37 20.75 6.72
N GLY A 8 5.22 20.70 6.02
CA GLY A 8 4.04 19.92 6.42
C GLY A 8 4.17 18.41 6.20
N LEU A 9 5.20 17.95 5.49
CA LEU A 9 5.40 16.52 5.19
C LEU A 9 6.55 15.89 6.00
N ARG A 10 7.36 16.71 6.67
CA ARG A 10 8.45 16.19 7.50
C ARG A 10 7.89 15.50 8.73
N GLY A 11 8.20 14.21 8.90
CA GLY A 11 7.79 13.40 10.05
C GLY A 11 6.40 12.77 9.93
N SER A 12 5.68 12.95 8.80
CA SER A 12 4.48 12.15 8.53
C SER A 12 4.88 10.78 8.02
N THR A 13 4.21 9.74 8.53
CA THR A 13 4.40 8.37 8.05
C THR A 13 3.80 8.21 6.65
N LEU A 14 4.24 7.21 5.89
CA LEU A 14 3.67 6.89 4.57
C LEU A 14 2.15 6.70 4.66
N GLU A 15 1.67 5.99 5.67
CA GLU A 15 0.24 5.77 5.89
C GLU A 15 -0.54 7.07 6.09
N GLU A 16 0.00 8.03 6.84
CA GLU A 16 -0.65 9.33 7.04
C GLU A 16 -0.79 10.10 5.71
N LEU A 17 0.24 10.04 4.86
CA LEU A 17 0.22 10.67 3.54
C LEU A 17 -0.82 10.02 2.62
N ILE A 18 -0.93 8.70 2.66
CA ILE A 18 -1.94 7.93 1.93
C ILE A 18 -3.35 8.25 2.46
N ASN A 19 -3.54 8.28 3.78
CA ASN A 19 -4.84 8.59 4.37
C ASN A 19 -5.34 9.97 3.93
N ARG A 20 -4.50 10.99 3.99
CA ARG A 20 -4.84 12.35 3.49
C ARG A 20 -5.14 12.36 1.99
N THR A 21 -4.41 11.58 1.21
CA THR A 21 -4.68 11.43 -0.22
C THR A 21 -6.06 10.79 -0.44
N ASN A 22 -6.39 9.75 0.31
CA ASN A 22 -7.67 9.05 0.22
C ASN A 22 -8.86 9.94 0.61
N GLU A 23 -8.68 10.82 1.61
CA GLU A 23 -9.68 11.84 1.97
C GLU A 23 -9.96 12.78 0.79
N VAL A 24 -8.91 13.29 0.13
CA VAL A 24 -9.05 14.14 -1.06
C VAL A 24 -9.73 13.40 -2.22
N TYR A 25 -9.42 12.12 -2.41
CA TYR A 25 -10.06 11.30 -3.45
C TYR A 25 -11.56 11.09 -3.15
N LEU A 26 -11.90 10.85 -1.90
CA LEU A 26 -13.31 10.73 -1.47
C LEU A 26 -14.07 12.03 -1.70
N GLU A 27 -13.53 13.17 -1.24
CA GLU A 27 -14.14 14.50 -1.43
C GLU A 27 -14.38 14.85 -2.91
N LYS A 28 -13.48 14.40 -3.79
CA LYS A 28 -13.59 14.62 -5.24
C LYS A 28 -14.43 13.55 -5.95
N GLY A 29 -14.95 12.55 -5.25
CA GLY A 29 -15.71 11.43 -5.83
C GLY A 29 -14.87 10.54 -6.76
N LEU A 30 -13.54 10.48 -6.58
CA LEU A 30 -12.63 9.71 -7.41
C LEU A 30 -12.45 8.28 -6.92
N ALA A 31 -12.42 8.09 -5.60
CA ALA A 31 -12.23 6.78 -4.97
C ALA A 31 -12.82 6.76 -3.57
N LEU A 32 -13.23 5.58 -3.13
CA LEU A 32 -13.55 5.25 -1.74
C LEU A 32 -12.57 4.20 -1.27
N ILE A 33 -11.61 4.59 -0.46
CA ILE A 33 -10.56 3.69 0.06
C ILE A 33 -10.63 3.69 1.59
N GLN A 34 -10.66 2.51 2.16
CA GLN A 34 -10.69 2.31 3.60
C GLN A 34 -9.40 1.67 4.08
N LYS A 35 -8.80 2.22 5.15
CA LYS A 35 -7.74 1.55 5.89
C LYS A 35 -8.34 0.38 6.68
N ILE A 36 -7.74 -0.78 6.57
CA ILE A 36 -8.17 -1.99 7.28
C ILE A 36 -7.54 -1.99 8.67
N PRO A 37 -8.33 -1.96 9.75
CA PRO A 37 -7.80 -2.04 11.10
C PRO A 37 -7.26 -3.44 11.39
N THR A 38 -6.25 -3.51 12.24
CA THR A 38 -5.79 -4.80 12.76
C THR A 38 -6.89 -5.42 13.63
N PRO A 39 -7.38 -6.63 13.30
CA PRO A 39 -8.45 -7.26 14.05
C PRO A 39 -7.98 -7.69 15.45
N ILE A 40 -8.74 -7.30 16.47
CA ILE A 40 -8.49 -7.69 17.86
C ILE A 40 -9.74 -8.30 18.46
N THR A 41 -9.57 -9.34 19.30
CA THR A 41 -10.66 -9.92 20.09
C THR A 41 -10.48 -9.52 21.55
N PRO A 42 -11.44 -8.78 22.14
CA PRO A 42 -11.41 -8.43 23.55
C PRO A 42 -11.56 -9.67 24.44
N ILE A 43 -10.69 -9.81 25.46
CA ILE A 43 -10.82 -10.81 26.52
C ILE A 43 -11.46 -10.19 27.75
N LYS A 44 -11.05 -8.96 28.10
CA LYS A 44 -11.60 -8.21 29.24
C LYS A 44 -11.97 -6.81 28.80
N ILE A 45 -13.18 -6.40 29.16
CA ILE A 45 -13.70 -5.07 28.98
C ILE A 45 -14.06 -4.54 30.36
N ASP A 46 -13.55 -3.38 30.72
CA ASP A 46 -14.01 -2.64 31.89
C ASP A 46 -15.41 -2.08 31.59
N LYS A 47 -16.40 -2.51 32.39
CA LYS A 47 -17.81 -2.16 32.17
C LYS A 47 -18.11 -0.69 32.45
N ASP A 48 -17.36 -0.06 33.35
CA ASP A 48 -17.61 1.31 33.78
C ASP A 48 -17.01 2.31 32.77
N SER A 49 -15.77 2.09 32.36
CA SER A 49 -15.06 2.95 31.42
C SER A 49 -15.27 2.56 29.93
N ARG A 50 -15.80 1.35 29.68
CA ARG A 50 -15.91 0.73 28.33
C ARG A 50 -14.57 0.57 27.61
N HIS A 51 -13.47 0.52 28.35
CA HIS A 51 -12.15 0.29 27.79
C HIS A 51 -11.85 -1.22 27.71
N ILE A 52 -11.16 -1.61 26.64
CA ILE A 52 -10.59 -2.96 26.54
C ILE A 52 -9.33 -2.98 27.39
N THR A 53 -9.31 -3.80 28.44
CA THR A 53 -8.17 -3.95 29.34
C THR A 53 -7.25 -5.10 28.96
N LEU A 54 -7.76 -6.06 28.17
CA LEU A 54 -7.02 -7.18 27.61
C LEU A 54 -7.66 -7.63 26.31
N ALA A 55 -6.84 -7.77 25.26
CA ALA A 55 -7.25 -8.30 23.97
C ALA A 55 -6.10 -9.10 23.33
N TYR A 56 -6.40 -9.94 22.35
CA TYR A 56 -5.41 -10.57 21.50
C TYR A 56 -5.70 -10.27 20.03
N PHE A 57 -4.68 -10.37 19.19
CA PHE A 57 -4.83 -10.27 17.73
C PHE A 57 -5.45 -11.57 17.20
N GLU A 58 -6.60 -11.47 16.57
CA GLU A 58 -7.36 -12.64 16.11
C GLU A 58 -6.72 -13.31 14.91
N GLN A 59 -6.33 -12.50 13.94
CA GLN A 59 -5.67 -12.94 12.71
C GLN A 59 -4.69 -11.87 12.24
N LYS A 60 -3.81 -12.28 11.34
CA LYS A 60 -2.98 -11.32 10.61
C LYS A 60 -3.89 -10.50 9.70
N SER A 61 -3.74 -9.17 9.71
CA SER A 61 -4.40 -8.29 8.75
C SER A 61 -4.10 -8.76 7.33
N THR A 62 -5.05 -8.59 6.41
CA THR A 62 -4.85 -8.97 4.99
C THR A 62 -3.89 -8.01 4.31
N VAL A 63 -4.38 -6.80 3.97
CA VAL A 63 -3.64 -5.67 3.40
C VAL A 63 -4.02 -4.42 4.17
N ASP A 64 -3.27 -3.33 3.99
CA ASP A 64 -3.53 -2.09 4.73
C ASP A 64 -4.76 -1.34 4.22
N TYR A 65 -5.08 -1.43 2.93
CA TYR A 65 -6.14 -0.66 2.27
C TYR A 65 -6.97 -1.50 1.30
N ILE A 66 -8.28 -1.30 1.33
CA ILE A 66 -9.24 -1.88 0.37
C ILE A 66 -10.25 -0.81 -0.02
N GLY A 67 -10.71 -0.83 -1.26
CA GLY A 67 -11.76 0.09 -1.71
C GLY A 67 -12.15 -0.09 -3.16
N ALA A 68 -12.72 0.99 -3.71
CA ALA A 68 -13.13 1.06 -5.10
C ALA A 68 -12.72 2.40 -5.73
N VAL A 69 -12.24 2.32 -6.96
CA VAL A 69 -11.89 3.47 -7.81
C VAL A 69 -12.75 3.41 -9.05
N GLN A 70 -13.75 4.29 -9.16
CA GLN A 70 -14.65 4.38 -10.33
C GLN A 70 -15.23 3.02 -10.75
N GLY A 71 -15.66 2.21 -9.77
CA GLY A 71 -16.22 0.88 -10.00
C GLY A 71 -15.20 -0.26 -10.06
N ILE A 72 -13.89 0.03 -10.02
CA ILE A 72 -12.83 -0.96 -10.01
C ILE A 72 -12.46 -1.28 -8.57
N PRO A 73 -12.60 -2.53 -8.11
CA PRO A 73 -12.10 -2.94 -6.79
C PRO A 73 -10.57 -2.82 -6.72
N VAL A 74 -10.06 -2.26 -5.63
CA VAL A 74 -8.62 -2.13 -5.42
C VAL A 74 -8.24 -2.58 -4.02
N CYS A 75 -7.05 -3.17 -3.87
CA CYS A 75 -6.44 -3.39 -2.58
C CYS A 75 -4.94 -3.15 -2.64
N PHE A 76 -4.36 -2.63 -1.57
CA PHE A 76 -2.93 -2.35 -1.55
C PHE A 76 -2.35 -2.28 -0.15
N ASP A 77 -1.04 -2.38 -0.10
CA ASP A 77 -0.25 -2.30 1.12
C ASP A 77 0.78 -1.18 1.00
N ALA A 78 1.11 -0.53 2.10
CA ALA A 78 2.10 0.54 2.18
C ALA A 78 3.38 0.03 2.84
N LYS A 79 4.53 0.20 2.19
CA LYS A 79 5.81 -0.27 2.70
C LYS A 79 6.88 0.81 2.62
N GLU A 80 7.61 0.99 3.71
CA GLU A 80 8.78 1.87 3.75
C GLU A 80 10.08 1.07 3.66
N CYS A 81 11.06 1.62 2.96
CA CYS A 81 12.38 1.06 2.83
C CYS A 81 13.44 2.16 3.03
N THR A 82 14.39 1.92 3.94
CA THR A 82 15.45 2.88 4.25
C THR A 82 16.70 2.70 3.40
N VAL A 83 16.73 1.70 2.52
CA VAL A 83 17.85 1.37 1.63
C VAL A 83 17.34 1.09 0.22
N ASP A 84 18.23 1.10 -0.77
CA ASP A 84 17.88 0.88 -2.19
C ASP A 84 17.53 -0.59 -2.54
N THR A 85 17.47 -1.45 -1.57
CA THR A 85 17.12 -2.87 -1.75
C THR A 85 15.95 -3.23 -0.85
N PHE A 86 14.83 -3.57 -1.46
CA PHE A 86 13.63 -3.99 -0.74
C PHE A 86 13.67 -5.50 -0.47
N ALA A 87 13.64 -5.89 0.79
CA ALA A 87 13.59 -7.30 1.19
C ALA A 87 12.15 -7.84 1.10
N LEU A 88 11.95 -8.93 0.36
CA LEU A 88 10.62 -9.54 0.17
C LEU A 88 9.99 -10.07 1.47
N GLN A 89 10.79 -10.33 2.50
CA GLN A 89 10.27 -10.68 3.84
C GLN A 89 9.40 -9.57 4.47
N ASN A 90 9.48 -8.32 3.98
CA ASN A 90 8.64 -7.22 4.41
C ASN A 90 7.20 -7.31 3.85
N ILE A 91 6.99 -8.20 2.88
CA ILE A 91 5.66 -8.58 2.40
C ILE A 91 5.35 -9.94 3.01
N HIS A 92 4.28 -10.03 3.78
CA HIS A 92 3.94 -11.31 4.40
C HIS A 92 3.26 -12.26 3.41
N PRO A 93 3.49 -13.59 3.49
CA PRO A 93 2.88 -14.57 2.58
C PRO A 93 1.35 -14.47 2.51
N HIS A 94 0.68 -14.17 3.63
CA HIS A 94 -0.78 -14.00 3.65
C HIS A 94 -1.24 -12.76 2.88
N GLN A 95 -0.43 -11.68 2.82
CA GLN A 95 -0.71 -10.49 2.00
C GLN A 95 -0.61 -10.84 0.51
N VAL A 96 0.43 -11.57 0.11
CA VAL A 96 0.60 -12.04 -1.28
C VAL A 96 -0.56 -12.94 -1.70
N GLU A 97 -0.97 -13.89 -0.85
CA GLU A 97 -2.09 -14.78 -1.15
C GLU A 97 -3.41 -14.02 -1.23
N PHE A 98 -3.64 -13.06 -0.34
CA PHE A 98 -4.83 -12.20 -0.41
C PHE A 98 -4.88 -11.40 -1.71
N MET A 99 -3.79 -10.73 -2.09
CA MET A 99 -3.69 -9.99 -3.35
C MET A 99 -3.94 -10.89 -4.56
N LYS A 100 -3.39 -12.12 -4.56
CA LYS A 100 -3.61 -13.12 -5.60
C LYS A 100 -5.08 -13.49 -5.75
N GLN A 101 -5.79 -13.72 -4.64
CA GLN A 101 -7.22 -14.03 -4.68
C GLN A 101 -8.04 -12.81 -5.13
N PHE A 102 -7.64 -11.62 -4.71
CA PHE A 102 -8.29 -10.37 -5.10
C PHE A 102 -8.19 -10.11 -6.61
N GLU A 103 -7.01 -10.33 -7.20
CA GLU A 103 -6.78 -10.26 -8.66
C GLU A 103 -7.65 -11.28 -9.43
N ARG A 104 -7.81 -12.50 -8.89
CA ARG A 104 -8.68 -13.54 -9.48
C ARG A 104 -10.16 -13.15 -9.50
N GLN A 105 -10.59 -12.25 -8.64
CA GLN A 105 -11.96 -11.70 -8.63
C GLN A 105 -12.10 -10.47 -9.53
N GLY A 106 -11.09 -10.14 -10.33
CA GLY A 106 -11.10 -8.98 -11.23
C GLY A 106 -10.76 -7.65 -10.53
N GLY A 107 -10.27 -7.70 -9.31
CA GLY A 107 -9.74 -6.52 -8.62
C GLY A 107 -8.31 -6.20 -9.06
N VAL A 108 -7.81 -5.05 -8.63
CA VAL A 108 -6.44 -4.59 -8.86
C VAL A 108 -5.69 -4.50 -7.55
N SER A 109 -4.53 -5.17 -7.47
CA SER A 109 -3.68 -5.18 -6.29
C SER A 109 -2.33 -4.54 -6.59
N PHE A 110 -1.77 -3.83 -5.62
CA PHE A 110 -0.46 -3.18 -5.76
C PHE A 110 0.19 -2.88 -4.40
N LEU A 111 1.44 -2.46 -4.41
CA LEU A 111 2.11 -1.87 -3.25
C LEU A 111 2.43 -0.40 -3.52
N ILE A 112 2.36 0.42 -2.47
CA ILE A 112 2.97 1.75 -2.46
C ILE A 112 4.27 1.64 -1.67
N LEU A 113 5.40 1.88 -2.34
CA LEU A 113 6.73 1.79 -1.75
C LEU A 113 7.29 3.18 -1.52
N PHE A 114 7.83 3.43 -0.34
CA PHE A 114 8.55 4.66 -0.02
C PHE A 114 10.01 4.37 0.30
N PHE A 115 10.92 4.83 -0.55
CA PHE A 115 12.35 4.78 -0.31
C PHE A 115 12.77 6.06 0.43
N SER A 116 12.85 5.97 1.77
CA SER A 116 13.00 7.16 2.62
C SER A 116 14.33 7.89 2.42
N THR A 117 15.43 7.18 2.15
CA THR A 117 16.74 7.79 1.85
C THR A 117 16.76 8.60 0.56
N ARG A 118 15.95 8.20 -0.42
CA ARG A 118 15.76 8.92 -1.68
C ARG A 118 14.64 9.93 -1.63
N ASN A 119 13.75 9.80 -0.63
CA ASN A 119 12.51 10.56 -0.54
C ASN A 119 11.63 10.36 -1.78
N GLU A 120 11.49 9.11 -2.24
CA GLU A 120 10.82 8.74 -3.47
C GLU A 120 9.77 7.66 -3.25
N LEU A 121 8.66 7.79 -3.97
CA LEU A 121 7.52 6.88 -3.92
C LEU A 121 7.34 6.16 -5.24
N PHE A 122 6.96 4.89 -5.14
CA PHE A 122 6.63 4.02 -6.29
C PHE A 122 5.32 3.29 -6.07
N TYR A 123 4.59 3.14 -7.16
CA TYR A 123 3.52 2.16 -7.29
C TYR A 123 4.13 0.88 -7.84
N LEU A 124 4.03 -0.23 -7.14
CA LEU A 124 4.48 -1.53 -7.63
C LEU A 124 3.26 -2.38 -7.97
N PRO A 125 2.97 -2.59 -9.28
CA PRO A 125 1.85 -3.44 -9.72
C PRO A 125 2.00 -4.88 -9.20
N TYR A 126 0.88 -5.55 -8.95
CA TYR A 126 0.88 -6.96 -8.54
C TYR A 126 1.70 -7.85 -9.49
N LYS A 127 1.59 -7.65 -10.81
CA LYS A 127 2.35 -8.42 -11.81
C LYS A 127 3.86 -8.36 -11.62
N ASP A 128 4.40 -7.22 -11.19
CA ASP A 128 5.83 -7.04 -10.95
C ASP A 128 6.21 -7.56 -9.57
N MET A 129 5.39 -7.32 -8.56
CA MET A 129 5.57 -7.85 -7.20
C MET A 129 5.63 -9.39 -7.23
N ILE A 130 4.68 -10.06 -7.90
CA ILE A 130 4.63 -11.51 -7.98
C ILE A 130 5.82 -12.10 -8.77
N ARG A 131 6.34 -11.40 -9.78
CA ARG A 131 7.55 -11.79 -10.51
C ARG A 131 8.77 -11.85 -9.59
N PHE A 132 8.95 -10.87 -8.70
CA PHE A 132 10.01 -10.88 -7.70
C PHE A 132 9.81 -12.00 -6.67
N TRP A 133 8.57 -12.23 -6.26
CA TRP A 133 8.21 -13.28 -5.32
C TRP A 133 8.51 -14.67 -5.86
N GLU A 134 8.03 -14.99 -7.06
CA GLU A 134 8.28 -16.26 -7.73
C GLU A 134 9.78 -16.50 -8.01
N ARG A 135 10.52 -15.43 -8.34
CA ARG A 135 11.99 -15.51 -8.46
C ARG A 135 12.62 -16.04 -7.17
N ALA A 136 12.18 -15.52 -6.03
CA ALA A 136 12.68 -15.95 -4.73
C ALA A 136 12.28 -17.39 -4.39
N GLU A 137 11.05 -17.81 -4.71
CA GLU A 137 10.57 -19.19 -4.51
C GLU A 137 11.35 -20.20 -5.35
N LYS A 138 11.79 -19.81 -6.53
CA LYS A 138 12.66 -20.62 -7.42
C LYS A 138 14.16 -20.62 -7.00
N GLY A 139 14.46 -20.14 -5.79
CA GLY A 139 15.83 -20.11 -5.24
C GLY A 139 16.65 -18.88 -5.65
N GLY A 140 16.04 -17.91 -6.29
CA GLY A 140 16.69 -16.64 -6.63
C GLY A 140 16.73 -15.66 -5.46
N ARG A 141 17.12 -14.42 -5.75
CA ARG A 141 17.28 -13.36 -4.75
C ARG A 141 15.94 -13.03 -4.05
N LYS A 142 15.96 -13.02 -2.73
CA LYS A 142 14.81 -12.70 -1.86
C LYS A 142 14.64 -11.18 -1.64
N SER A 143 14.97 -10.40 -2.65
CA SER A 143 14.87 -8.94 -2.65
C SER A 143 14.83 -8.42 -4.08
N PHE A 144 14.41 -7.17 -4.24
CA PHE A 144 14.61 -6.42 -5.49
C PHE A 144 15.29 -5.09 -5.18
N ARG A 145 16.00 -4.56 -6.17
CA ARG A 145 16.68 -3.27 -6.07
C ARG A 145 15.79 -2.16 -6.61
N TYR A 146 16.05 -0.95 -6.18
CA TYR A 146 15.43 0.26 -6.70
C TYR A 146 15.50 0.34 -8.24
N GLU A 147 16.65 -0.03 -8.82
CA GLU A 147 16.88 0.01 -10.28
C GLU A 147 16.07 -1.06 -11.06
N GLU A 148 15.47 -2.04 -10.36
CA GLU A 148 14.60 -3.04 -10.97
C GLU A 148 13.14 -2.56 -11.06
N LEU A 149 12.80 -1.41 -10.45
CA LEU A 149 11.48 -0.80 -10.53
C LEU A 149 11.30 -0.09 -11.87
N ASP A 150 10.10 -0.23 -12.42
CA ASP A 150 9.72 0.49 -13.62
C ASP A 150 9.48 1.96 -13.27
N GLN A 151 10.30 2.85 -13.86
CA GLN A 151 10.26 4.29 -13.59
C GLN A 151 8.95 4.96 -14.05
N ASP A 152 8.18 4.32 -14.92
CA ASP A 152 6.85 4.80 -15.31
C ASP A 152 5.84 4.80 -14.15
N TYR A 153 6.13 4.04 -13.10
CA TYR A 153 5.33 3.96 -11.88
C TYR A 153 5.85 4.83 -10.72
N TYR A 154 6.78 5.73 -11.01
CA TYR A 154 7.22 6.73 -10.02
C TYR A 154 6.09 7.69 -9.68
N ILE A 155 5.86 7.91 -8.38
CA ILE A 155 4.79 8.77 -7.87
C ILE A 155 5.38 10.12 -7.46
N GLN A 156 4.87 11.20 -8.01
CA GLN A 156 5.23 12.56 -7.61
C GLN A 156 4.01 13.30 -7.07
N PRO A 157 4.13 14.02 -5.93
CA PRO A 157 3.08 14.89 -5.45
C PRO A 157 2.64 15.89 -6.51
N LYS A 158 1.34 16.02 -6.73
CA LYS A 158 0.78 16.86 -7.78
C LYS A 158 -0.57 17.45 -7.37
N ASN A 159 -0.80 18.71 -7.73
CA ASN A 159 -2.09 19.39 -7.50
C ASN A 159 -2.60 19.31 -6.05
N GLY A 160 -1.68 19.37 -5.06
CA GLY A 160 -2.02 19.26 -3.66
C GLY A 160 -2.25 17.83 -3.14
N ILE A 161 -2.21 16.82 -4.01
CA ILE A 161 -2.31 15.41 -3.65
C ILE A 161 -0.90 14.88 -3.35
N LEU A 162 -0.74 14.29 -2.17
CA LEU A 162 0.58 13.88 -1.65
C LEU A 162 1.07 12.58 -2.28
N VAL A 163 0.17 11.63 -2.48
CA VAL A 163 0.46 10.32 -3.05
C VAL A 163 -0.51 10.04 -4.20
N PRO A 164 -0.36 10.69 -5.38
CA PRO A 164 -1.33 10.59 -6.48
C PRO A 164 -1.24 9.23 -7.22
N TYR A 165 -1.47 8.13 -6.53
CA TYR A 165 -1.34 6.77 -7.05
C TYR A 165 -2.40 6.39 -8.10
N LEU A 166 -3.50 7.14 -8.25
CA LEU A 166 -4.50 6.87 -9.28
C LEU A 166 -3.96 7.06 -10.69
N GLU A 167 -2.96 7.94 -10.89
CA GLU A 167 -2.30 8.09 -12.18
C GLU A 167 -1.51 6.81 -12.54
N SER A 168 -0.84 6.21 -11.56
CA SER A 168 -0.13 4.93 -11.73
C SER A 168 -1.09 3.75 -11.88
N LEU A 169 -2.20 3.75 -11.14
CA LEU A 169 -3.27 2.77 -11.29
C LEU A 169 -3.83 2.78 -12.73
N GLN A 170 -4.05 3.97 -13.32
CA GLN A 170 -4.52 4.08 -14.71
C GLN A 170 -3.51 3.49 -15.70
N LYS A 171 -2.21 3.70 -15.47
CA LYS A 171 -1.16 3.08 -16.29
C LYS A 171 -1.16 1.55 -16.15
N ASP A 172 -1.31 1.04 -14.93
CA ASP A 172 -1.40 -0.40 -14.68
C ASP A 172 -2.62 -1.01 -15.40
N LEU A 173 -3.79 -0.38 -15.29
CA LEU A 173 -5.00 -0.81 -15.99
C LEU A 173 -4.81 -0.86 -17.52
N ASN A 174 -4.13 0.11 -18.10
CA ASN A 174 -3.87 0.14 -19.55
C ASN A 174 -2.93 -0.99 -20.03
N THR A 175 -2.26 -1.69 -19.12
CA THR A 175 -1.38 -2.83 -19.44
C THR A 175 -2.00 -4.19 -19.12
N ARG A 176 -3.25 -4.19 -18.65
CA ARG A 176 -4.03 -5.41 -18.38
C ARG A 176 -4.86 -5.75 -19.60
N ASP A 177 -4.81 -6.98 -20.06
CA ASP A 177 -5.63 -7.52 -21.13
C ASP A 177 -7.04 -7.89 -20.61
#